data_eb22e9127c422c74ca77fed26730bedb
#
_entry.id   eb22e9127c422c74ca77fed26730bedb
#
_cell.length_a   1.000
_cell.length_b   1.000
_cell.length_c   1.000
_cell.angle_alpha   90.00
_cell.angle_beta   90.00
_cell.angle_gamma   90.00
#
_symmetry.space_group_name_H-M   'P 1'
#
loop_
_entity.id
_entity.type
_entity.pdbx_description
1 polymer ?
#
loop_
_entity_poly.entity_id
_entity_poly.type
_entity_poly.pdbx_seq_one_letter_code
_entity_poly.pdbx_strand_id
1 'polypeptide(L)'
;MSNIPSDSDIVIVGAGPVGLMTANLLGLYGLRVLLLERNNELYNVPRAITLDDEGCRTLQSVGLSDQYLPNALPSKGSRYYGEDGAPFAEVGPGPVEFGFPRRTQIFQPELEKALLDGLDRFDNVTVCFSSELISFKQNLSQVDIIILGPNKIHVHTTAQYLLGSDGARSTVRKVLDVQMLGDSYPENWLIVDTLNDPDTEPVSKFFCSINRPYVSIPAPSGGRRYEFRVLKHETSKDLLNIKNTQARLKPMRNILLNDIARVAVYTFEAKIAACWQKNRVFLLGDAAHVTPPFAGQGMNAGLRDAHNLSWKLFLTSTGKSGPGLLGTYEAERREPCWAMIQLAVAMGDIVMPLNDQDIAFRNSLITWMDRFPAAKDFITQMKFKPSPRYETGAFVNLKNQEFFGSLVGEMLPQIPVTSVNGSAIRLDQILGQGFTLIVQTESLIETFNDIKYELWPELDCQIVAVGKTLIDKPDGIIRLKPIPDDTTKRLYAHRDQIILVRPDRYVAASFDQYNYKKAISIFRDFLV
;
A
#
# COMPACT_ATOMS: atom_id res chain seq x y z
N MET A 1 15.50 32.20 7.41
CA MET A 1 14.49 31.91 8.44
C MET A 1 13.79 30.63 8.00
N SER A 2 13.52 29.70 8.88
CA SER A 2 12.78 28.47 8.50
C SER A 2 11.39 28.84 8.03
N ASN A 3 10.99 28.42 6.83
CA ASN A 3 9.63 28.62 6.30
C ASN A 3 8.59 27.69 7.00
N ILE A 4 8.80 27.33 8.27
CA ILE A 4 7.85 26.52 9.01
C ILE A 4 6.65 27.41 9.37
N PRO A 5 5.44 27.09 8.88
CA PRO A 5 4.24 27.85 9.20
C PRO A 5 3.89 27.77 10.69
N SER A 6 3.25 28.81 11.23
CA SER A 6 2.81 28.85 12.64
C SER A 6 1.65 27.90 12.93
N ASP A 7 0.86 27.56 11.90
CA ASP A 7 -0.26 26.61 11.99
C ASP A 7 -0.47 25.88 10.66
N SER A 8 -1.04 24.69 10.74
CA SER A 8 -1.41 23.84 9.61
C SER A 8 -2.66 23.04 9.96
N ASP A 9 -3.32 22.45 8.96
CA ASP A 9 -4.39 21.50 9.25
C ASP A 9 -3.76 20.15 9.66
N ILE A 10 -2.70 19.74 8.95
CA ILE A 10 -2.02 18.48 9.20
C ILE A 10 -0.50 18.70 9.25
N VAL A 11 0.15 18.12 10.26
CA VAL A 11 1.60 17.95 10.28
C VAL A 11 1.93 16.47 10.09
N ILE A 12 2.83 16.19 9.14
CA ILE A 12 3.35 14.84 8.86
C ILE A 12 4.82 14.80 9.27
N VAL A 13 5.21 13.78 10.02
CA VAL A 13 6.61 13.56 10.43
C VAL A 13 7.20 12.40 9.66
N GLY A 14 8.22 12.68 8.85
CA GLY A 14 8.95 11.74 8.01
C GLY A 14 8.58 11.82 6.54
N ALA A 15 9.55 12.17 5.68
CA ALA A 15 9.42 12.23 4.22
C ALA A 15 9.85 10.93 3.52
N GLY A 16 9.54 9.77 4.11
CA GLY A 16 9.61 8.48 3.45
C GLY A 16 8.41 8.28 2.49
N PRO A 17 8.32 7.13 1.79
CA PRO A 17 7.29 6.91 0.78
C PRO A 17 5.86 7.07 1.32
N VAL A 18 5.61 6.71 2.58
CA VAL A 18 4.29 6.83 3.21
C VAL A 18 3.95 8.29 3.51
N GLY A 19 4.88 9.05 4.10
CA GLY A 19 4.66 10.47 4.39
C GLY A 19 4.50 11.30 3.12
N LEU A 20 5.34 11.07 2.11
CA LEU A 20 5.24 11.72 0.81
C LEU A 20 3.93 11.40 0.07
N MET A 21 3.48 10.14 0.12
CA MET A 21 2.19 9.73 -0.44
C MET A 21 1.04 10.42 0.29
N THR A 22 1.08 10.43 1.64
CA THR A 22 0.07 11.11 2.47
C THR A 22 0.01 12.60 2.15
N ALA A 23 1.17 13.26 2.00
CA ALA A 23 1.24 14.68 1.64
C ALA A 23 0.63 14.95 0.25
N ASN A 24 0.88 14.07 -0.75
CA ASN A 24 0.25 14.17 -2.07
C ASN A 24 -1.28 14.02 -2.00
N LEU A 25 -1.78 13.03 -1.25
CA LEU A 25 -3.22 12.81 -1.08
C LEU A 25 -3.91 14.00 -0.39
N LEU A 26 -3.32 14.49 0.71
CA LEU A 26 -3.88 15.62 1.45
C LEU A 26 -3.75 16.94 0.68
N GLY A 27 -2.68 17.08 -0.11
CA GLY A 27 -2.48 18.22 -1.03
C GLY A 27 -3.61 18.29 -2.06
N LEU A 28 -4.00 17.16 -2.67
CA LEU A 28 -5.14 17.06 -3.59
C LEU A 28 -6.48 17.45 -2.93
N TYR A 29 -6.64 17.18 -1.65
CA TYR A 29 -7.82 17.59 -0.89
C TYR A 29 -7.80 19.06 -0.45
N GLY A 30 -6.73 19.81 -0.73
CA GLY A 30 -6.61 21.23 -0.41
C GLY A 30 -6.33 21.53 1.08
N LEU A 31 -5.97 20.55 1.88
CA LEU A 31 -5.59 20.76 3.28
C LEU A 31 -4.20 21.40 3.38
N ARG A 32 -4.00 22.30 4.36
CA ARG A 32 -2.70 22.89 4.64
C ARG A 32 -1.82 21.86 5.35
N VAL A 33 -0.81 21.37 4.65
CA VAL A 33 0.08 20.29 5.12
C VAL A 33 1.48 20.81 5.37
N LEU A 34 2.04 20.49 6.54
CA LEU A 34 3.45 20.65 6.85
C LEU A 34 4.10 19.26 6.93
N LEU A 35 5.01 18.95 6.00
CA LEU A 35 5.80 17.72 6.01
C LEU A 35 7.19 18.00 6.56
N LEU A 36 7.56 17.30 7.64
CA LEU A 36 8.84 17.42 8.32
C LEU A 36 9.76 16.25 7.99
N GLU A 37 11.01 16.53 7.63
CA GLU A 37 12.07 15.52 7.49
C GLU A 37 13.32 15.99 8.25
N ARG A 38 13.84 15.11 9.12
CA ARG A 38 15.01 15.42 9.95
C ARG A 38 16.33 15.48 9.17
N ASN A 39 16.43 14.71 8.06
CA ASN A 39 17.58 14.75 7.18
C ASN A 39 17.53 16.02 6.29
N ASN A 40 18.67 16.37 5.70
CA ASN A 40 18.77 17.50 4.78
C ASN A 40 18.26 17.20 3.36
N GLU A 41 18.03 15.92 3.06
CA GLU A 41 17.54 15.43 1.76
C GLU A 41 16.83 14.08 1.95
N LEU A 42 16.23 13.56 0.89
CA LEU A 42 15.65 12.21 0.90
C LEU A 42 16.72 11.15 1.20
N TYR A 43 16.32 10.12 1.92
CA TYR A 43 17.21 9.02 2.25
C TYR A 43 17.45 8.13 1.02
N ASN A 44 18.49 8.45 0.25
CA ASN A 44 18.80 7.79 -1.03
C ASN A 44 19.34 6.35 -0.87
N VAL A 45 18.59 5.52 -0.10
CA VAL A 45 18.95 4.11 0.11
C VAL A 45 17.70 3.24 -0.10
N PRO A 46 17.67 2.38 -1.14
CA PRO A 46 16.50 1.57 -1.44
C PRO A 46 16.28 0.51 -0.35
N ARG A 47 15.13 0.53 0.31
CA ARG A 47 14.68 -0.49 1.25
C ARG A 47 13.68 -1.43 0.57
N ALA A 48 12.54 -0.91 0.13
CA ALA A 48 11.59 -1.65 -0.67
C ALA A 48 12.07 -1.80 -2.13
N ILE A 49 11.67 -2.91 -2.76
CA ILE A 49 11.98 -3.21 -4.16
C ILE A 49 10.73 -3.60 -4.95
N THR A 50 9.60 -3.72 -4.29
CA THR A 50 8.34 -4.16 -4.92
C THR A 50 7.21 -3.23 -4.54
N LEU A 51 6.48 -2.77 -5.56
CA LEU A 51 5.18 -2.11 -5.45
C LEU A 51 4.12 -3.09 -5.93
N ASP A 52 3.06 -3.30 -5.14
CA ASP A 52 1.96 -4.14 -5.56
C ASP A 52 0.89 -3.35 -6.36
N ASP A 53 -0.09 -4.05 -6.88
CA ASP A 53 -1.17 -3.47 -7.68
C ASP A 53 -1.99 -2.42 -6.92
N GLU A 54 -2.26 -2.63 -5.64
CA GLU A 54 -2.91 -1.64 -4.77
C GLU A 54 -2.04 -0.40 -4.55
N GLY A 55 -0.72 -0.58 -4.36
CA GLY A 55 0.25 0.51 -4.26
C GLY A 55 0.37 1.30 -5.57
N CYS A 56 0.36 0.61 -6.72
CA CYS A 56 0.31 1.25 -8.05
C CYS A 56 -0.99 2.05 -8.22
N ARG A 57 -2.12 1.53 -7.74
CA ARG A 57 -3.42 2.20 -7.78
C ARG A 57 -3.47 3.43 -6.86
N THR A 58 -2.82 3.36 -5.70
CA THR A 58 -2.63 4.52 -4.82
C THR A 58 -1.77 5.60 -5.49
N LEU A 59 -0.70 5.20 -6.20
CA LEU A 59 0.11 6.12 -7.00
C LEU A 59 -0.69 6.75 -8.16
N GLN A 60 -1.61 5.99 -8.76
CA GLN A 60 -2.55 6.50 -9.77
C GLN A 60 -3.49 7.55 -9.17
N SER A 61 -3.98 7.35 -7.95
CA SER A 61 -4.92 8.28 -7.31
C SER A 61 -4.32 9.68 -7.08
N VAL A 62 -3.00 9.78 -6.99
CA VAL A 62 -2.26 11.04 -6.93
C VAL A 62 -1.73 11.51 -8.29
N GLY A 63 -2.10 10.84 -9.39
CA GLY A 63 -1.75 11.25 -10.76
C GLY A 63 -0.29 11.03 -11.15
N LEU A 64 0.46 10.19 -10.43
CA LEU A 64 1.90 9.97 -10.67
C LEU A 64 2.22 8.61 -11.31
N SER A 65 1.22 7.73 -11.50
CA SER A 65 1.43 6.39 -12.06
C SER A 65 2.03 6.41 -13.46
N ASP A 66 1.49 7.25 -14.35
CA ASP A 66 1.85 7.27 -15.77
C ASP A 66 3.22 7.91 -15.99
N GLN A 67 3.68 8.74 -15.06
CA GLN A 67 5.03 9.31 -15.07
C GLN A 67 6.07 8.32 -14.53
N TYR A 68 5.76 7.59 -13.45
CA TYR A 68 6.73 6.75 -12.73
C TYR A 68 6.80 5.31 -13.24
N LEU A 69 5.64 4.64 -13.41
CA LEU A 69 5.58 3.20 -13.70
C LEU A 69 6.20 2.75 -15.04
N PRO A 70 6.30 3.58 -16.10
CA PRO A 70 7.02 3.19 -17.31
C PRO A 70 8.50 2.81 -17.09
N ASN A 71 9.13 3.32 -16.03
CA ASN A 71 10.51 3.01 -15.67
C ASN A 71 10.63 1.82 -14.70
N ALA A 72 9.51 1.32 -14.18
CA ALA A 72 9.46 0.17 -13.30
C ALA A 72 9.40 -1.15 -14.08
N LEU A 73 9.71 -2.27 -13.44
CA LEU A 73 9.77 -3.58 -14.07
C LEU A 73 8.62 -4.47 -13.60
N PRO A 74 7.58 -4.74 -14.42
CA PRO A 74 6.54 -5.70 -14.10
C PRO A 74 7.11 -7.10 -13.84
N SER A 75 6.78 -7.71 -12.71
CA SER A 75 7.22 -9.05 -12.36
C SER A 75 6.53 -10.11 -13.21
N LYS A 76 7.29 -11.10 -13.67
CA LYS A 76 6.76 -12.30 -14.35
C LYS A 76 6.49 -13.46 -13.38
N GLY A 77 6.70 -13.24 -12.08
CA GLY A 77 6.43 -14.23 -11.06
C GLY A 77 7.62 -14.53 -10.16
N SER A 78 7.56 -15.69 -9.50
CA SER A 78 8.60 -16.15 -8.57
C SER A 78 8.85 -17.65 -8.74
N ARG A 79 10.09 -18.09 -8.54
CA ARG A 79 10.47 -19.51 -8.46
C ARG A 79 11.14 -19.83 -7.15
N TYR A 80 10.84 -20.99 -6.61
CA TYR A 80 11.38 -21.49 -5.36
C TYR A 80 12.22 -22.74 -5.64
N TYR A 81 13.49 -22.71 -5.25
CA TYR A 81 14.49 -23.73 -5.53
C TYR A 81 14.84 -24.50 -4.26
N GLY A 82 14.94 -25.83 -4.38
CA GLY A 82 15.44 -26.72 -3.34
C GLY A 82 16.97 -26.83 -3.29
N GLU A 83 17.46 -27.78 -2.48
CA GLU A 83 18.90 -28.06 -2.35
C GLU A 83 19.52 -28.64 -3.65
N ASP A 84 18.73 -29.30 -4.46
CA ASP A 84 19.15 -29.85 -5.75
C ASP A 84 19.24 -28.81 -6.89
N GLY A 85 18.89 -27.56 -6.57
CA GLY A 85 18.85 -26.47 -7.56
C GLY A 85 17.71 -26.55 -8.55
N ALA A 86 16.77 -27.50 -8.41
CA ALA A 86 15.56 -27.59 -9.21
C ALA A 86 14.43 -26.74 -8.57
N PRO A 87 13.58 -26.07 -9.39
CA PRO A 87 12.43 -25.36 -8.85
C PRO A 87 11.35 -26.34 -8.38
N PHE A 88 10.96 -26.26 -7.13
CA PHE A 88 9.87 -27.07 -6.59
C PHE A 88 8.51 -26.35 -6.63
N ALA A 89 8.51 -25.02 -6.80
CA ALA A 89 7.30 -24.23 -6.94
C ALA A 89 7.53 -23.02 -7.85
N GLU A 90 6.52 -22.69 -8.64
CA GLU A 90 6.48 -21.49 -9.46
C GLU A 90 5.19 -20.74 -9.23
N VAL A 91 5.29 -19.43 -9.06
CA VAL A 91 4.17 -18.50 -8.92
C VAL A 91 4.16 -17.60 -10.16
N GLY A 92 3.09 -17.64 -10.92
CA GLY A 92 2.92 -16.79 -12.11
C GLY A 92 2.66 -15.32 -11.74
N PRO A 93 2.53 -14.44 -12.74
CA PRO A 93 2.27 -13.02 -12.54
C PRO A 93 0.90 -12.73 -11.89
N GLY A 94 -0.05 -13.67 -12.00
CA GLY A 94 -1.41 -13.51 -11.51
C GLY A 94 -2.31 -12.62 -12.39
N PRO A 95 -3.60 -12.49 -12.06
CA PRO A 95 -4.52 -11.62 -12.78
C PRO A 95 -4.23 -10.15 -12.54
N VAL A 96 -4.65 -9.30 -13.47
CA VAL A 96 -4.61 -7.83 -13.37
C VAL A 96 -5.98 -7.35 -12.89
N GLU A 97 -6.24 -7.42 -11.60
CA GLU A 97 -7.55 -7.12 -11.03
C GLU A 97 -7.75 -5.62 -10.77
N PHE A 98 -6.67 -4.95 -10.36
CA PHE A 98 -6.72 -3.51 -10.03
C PHE A 98 -6.06 -2.62 -11.07
N GLY A 99 -6.04 -3.06 -12.34
CA GLY A 99 -5.54 -2.30 -13.48
C GLY A 99 -4.02 -2.25 -13.61
N PHE A 100 -3.29 -2.94 -12.73
CA PHE A 100 -1.83 -3.02 -12.69
C PHE A 100 -1.36 -4.46 -12.45
N PRO A 101 -0.12 -4.81 -12.85
CA PRO A 101 0.48 -6.09 -12.48
C PRO A 101 0.50 -6.27 -10.96
N ARG A 102 0.20 -7.49 -10.47
CA ARG A 102 0.19 -7.79 -9.02
C ARG A 102 1.48 -7.43 -8.28
N ARG A 103 2.60 -7.41 -9.00
CA ARG A 103 3.92 -7.00 -8.48
C ARG A 103 4.67 -6.26 -9.57
N THR A 104 5.22 -5.13 -9.22
CA THR A 104 6.08 -4.31 -10.06
C THR A 104 7.34 -4.00 -9.29
N GLN A 105 8.51 -4.35 -9.85
CA GLN A 105 9.78 -4.04 -9.21
C GLN A 105 10.11 -2.57 -9.42
N ILE A 106 10.59 -1.93 -8.38
CA ILE A 106 10.83 -0.50 -8.34
C ILE A 106 12.22 -0.19 -7.78
N PHE A 107 12.69 1.02 -8.05
CA PHE A 107 13.79 1.64 -7.33
C PHE A 107 13.20 2.70 -6.39
N GLN A 108 13.16 2.39 -5.10
CA GLN A 108 12.47 3.22 -4.09
C GLN A 108 12.92 4.69 -4.08
N PRO A 109 14.23 5.04 -4.19
CA PRO A 109 14.64 6.45 -4.24
C PRO A 109 14.02 7.25 -5.39
N GLU A 110 13.82 6.63 -6.56
CA GLU A 110 13.13 7.28 -7.68
C GLU A 110 11.62 7.45 -7.40
N LEU A 111 11.00 6.49 -6.71
CA LEU A 111 9.61 6.65 -6.27
C LEU A 111 9.47 7.80 -5.27
N GLU A 112 10.35 7.86 -4.27
CA GLU A 112 10.35 8.95 -3.28
C GLU A 112 10.59 10.30 -3.95
N LYS A 113 11.52 10.37 -4.91
CA LYS A 113 11.75 11.58 -5.70
C LYS A 113 10.52 11.97 -6.51
N ALA A 114 9.88 11.04 -7.21
CA ALA A 114 8.66 11.32 -7.99
C ALA A 114 7.51 11.81 -7.09
N LEU A 115 7.38 11.24 -5.88
CA LEU A 115 6.41 11.69 -4.89
C LEU A 115 6.74 13.09 -4.35
N LEU A 116 8.02 13.41 -4.12
CA LEU A 116 8.46 14.72 -3.66
C LEU A 116 8.26 15.78 -4.76
N ASP A 117 8.72 15.51 -5.98
CA ASP A 117 8.54 16.40 -7.14
C ASP A 117 7.02 16.63 -7.42
N GLY A 118 6.19 15.61 -7.14
CA GLY A 118 4.75 15.71 -7.24
C GLY A 118 4.12 16.71 -6.26
N LEU A 119 4.79 17.08 -5.18
CA LEU A 119 4.30 18.08 -4.21
C LEU A 119 4.42 19.52 -4.73
N ASP A 120 5.31 19.78 -5.70
CA ASP A 120 5.53 21.13 -6.26
C ASP A 120 4.26 21.72 -6.93
N ARG A 121 3.27 20.88 -7.25
CA ARG A 121 1.98 21.30 -7.81
C ARG A 121 1.00 21.86 -6.77
N PHE A 122 1.35 21.84 -5.48
CA PHE A 122 0.46 22.20 -4.37
C PHE A 122 0.98 23.39 -3.58
N ASP A 123 0.31 24.52 -3.65
CA ASP A 123 0.61 25.71 -2.84
C ASP A 123 0.27 25.51 -1.34
N ASN A 124 -0.57 24.51 -1.04
CA ASN A 124 -1.03 24.17 0.31
C ASN A 124 -0.15 23.14 1.04
N VAL A 125 0.96 22.69 0.43
CA VAL A 125 1.87 21.72 1.04
C VAL A 125 3.26 22.38 1.23
N THR A 126 3.72 22.41 2.47
CA THR A 126 5.08 22.90 2.81
C THR A 126 5.95 21.72 3.23
N VAL A 127 7.11 21.54 2.56
CA VAL A 127 8.10 20.52 2.92
C VAL A 127 9.29 21.16 3.60
N CYS A 128 9.64 20.68 4.80
CA CYS A 128 10.75 21.17 5.59
C CYS A 128 11.76 20.07 5.88
N PHE A 129 12.87 20.06 5.15
CA PHE A 129 14.05 19.25 5.46
C PHE A 129 14.84 19.85 6.62
N SER A 130 15.76 19.07 7.20
CA SER A 130 16.54 19.43 8.40
C SER A 130 15.66 19.90 9.56
N SER A 131 14.47 19.30 9.68
CA SER A 131 13.44 19.68 10.64
C SER A 131 12.97 18.45 11.41
N GLU A 132 13.38 18.35 12.67
CA GLU A 132 13.14 17.18 13.52
C GLU A 132 12.05 17.46 14.55
N LEU A 133 11.07 16.56 14.66
CA LEU A 133 10.10 16.60 15.75
C LEU A 133 10.80 16.31 17.09
N ILE A 134 10.70 17.24 18.03
CA ILE A 134 11.25 17.07 19.40
C ILE A 134 10.18 16.56 20.35
N SER A 135 9.03 17.21 20.38
CA SER A 135 7.92 16.85 21.25
C SER A 135 6.61 17.45 20.75
N PHE A 136 5.52 16.96 21.28
CA PHE A 136 4.21 17.56 21.09
C PHE A 136 3.32 17.35 22.31
N LYS A 137 2.31 18.19 22.43
CA LYS A 137 1.19 18.04 23.36
C LYS A 137 -0.10 18.20 22.58
N GLN A 138 -1.14 17.48 22.97
CA GLN A 138 -2.44 17.56 22.32
C GLN A 138 -3.54 17.89 23.33
N ASN A 139 -4.55 18.58 22.85
CA ASN A 139 -5.79 18.86 23.58
C ASN A 139 -7.00 18.47 22.69
N LEU A 140 -8.21 18.89 23.07
CA LEU A 140 -9.43 18.54 22.32
C LEU A 140 -9.52 19.20 20.94
N SER A 141 -8.79 20.30 20.68
CA SER A 141 -8.89 21.09 19.46
C SER A 141 -7.67 20.98 18.54
N GLN A 142 -6.47 20.80 19.09
CA GLN A 142 -5.22 20.87 18.32
C GLN A 142 -4.08 20.06 18.94
N VAL A 143 -2.99 19.97 18.20
CA VAL A 143 -1.68 19.47 18.64
C VAL A 143 -0.69 20.63 18.61
N ASP A 144 -0.05 20.90 19.74
CA ASP A 144 1.04 21.87 19.89
C ASP A 144 2.37 21.15 19.69
N ILE A 145 3.19 21.58 18.74
CA ILE A 145 4.33 20.84 18.22
C ILE A 145 5.62 21.66 18.36
N ILE A 146 6.67 21.03 18.86
CA ILE A 146 8.02 21.61 18.98
C ILE A 146 8.94 20.90 17.98
N ILE A 147 9.53 21.68 17.09
CA ILE A 147 10.40 21.24 16.00
C ILE A 147 11.81 21.82 16.22
N LEU A 148 12.83 21.01 16.06
CA LEU A 148 14.20 21.48 15.88
C LEU A 148 14.41 21.75 14.39
N GLY A 149 14.35 23.01 13.99
CA GLY A 149 14.52 23.44 12.62
C GLY A 149 15.99 23.54 12.19
N PRO A 150 16.24 24.00 10.95
CA PRO A 150 17.58 24.31 10.46
C PRO A 150 18.31 25.23 11.45
N ASN A 151 19.64 25.08 11.55
CA ASN A 151 20.49 25.83 12.50
C ASN A 151 20.19 25.55 13.99
N LYS A 152 19.52 24.43 14.31
CA LYS A 152 19.18 24.01 15.69
C LYS A 152 18.31 25.01 16.44
N ILE A 153 17.46 25.74 15.74
CA ILE A 153 16.48 26.66 16.34
C ILE A 153 15.21 25.89 16.63
N HIS A 154 14.68 26.04 17.85
CA HIS A 154 13.38 25.50 18.21
C HIS A 154 12.27 26.38 17.62
N VAL A 155 11.36 25.74 16.88
CA VAL A 155 10.20 26.38 16.25
C VAL A 155 8.94 25.71 16.83
N HIS A 156 7.95 26.56 17.15
CA HIS A 156 6.63 26.12 17.60
C HIS A 156 5.63 26.24 16.45
N THR A 157 4.83 25.21 16.25
CA THR A 157 3.70 25.21 15.31
C THR A 157 2.53 24.46 15.92
N THR A 158 1.34 24.67 15.38
CA THR A 158 0.13 23.95 15.78
C THR A 158 -0.49 23.23 14.58
N ALA A 159 -1.25 22.16 14.84
CA ALA A 159 -2.02 21.47 13.82
C ALA A 159 -3.32 20.89 14.37
N GLN A 160 -4.30 20.67 13.50
CA GLN A 160 -5.50 19.92 13.90
C GLN A 160 -5.13 18.45 14.16
N TYR A 161 -4.23 17.87 13.34
CA TYR A 161 -3.78 16.47 13.47
C TYR A 161 -2.28 16.34 13.20
N LEU A 162 -1.65 15.36 13.88
CA LEU A 162 -0.25 14.98 13.70
C LEU A 162 -0.17 13.53 13.23
N LEU A 163 0.57 13.30 12.14
CA LEU A 163 0.76 11.98 11.53
C LEU A 163 2.23 11.54 11.68
N GLY A 164 2.46 10.43 12.36
CA GLY A 164 3.77 9.80 12.47
C GLY A 164 3.98 8.79 11.35
N SER A 165 4.79 9.16 10.34
CA SER A 165 5.30 8.28 9.27
C SER A 165 6.84 8.20 9.32
N ASP A 166 7.40 8.35 10.53
CA ASP A 166 8.82 8.52 10.85
C ASP A 166 9.56 7.18 11.07
N GLY A 167 9.00 6.09 10.55
CA GLY A 167 9.64 4.79 10.42
C GLY A 167 9.68 3.97 11.70
N ALA A 168 10.35 2.82 11.65
CA ALA A 168 10.37 1.82 12.72
C ALA A 168 10.85 2.36 14.09
N ARG A 169 11.69 3.40 14.09
CA ARG A 169 12.18 4.06 15.31
C ARG A 169 11.39 5.33 15.67
N SER A 170 10.14 5.40 15.28
CA SER A 170 9.26 6.57 15.38
C SER A 170 9.38 7.33 16.69
N THR A 171 9.64 8.62 16.58
CA THR A 171 9.59 9.59 17.69
C THR A 171 8.15 9.87 18.09
N VAL A 172 7.24 9.97 17.10
CA VAL A 172 5.80 10.19 17.38
C VAL A 172 5.26 9.07 18.25
N ARG A 173 5.52 7.79 17.89
CA ARG A 173 5.10 6.63 18.69
C ARG A 173 5.66 6.65 20.10
N LYS A 174 6.95 6.99 20.25
CA LYS A 174 7.61 7.09 21.58
C LYS A 174 6.99 8.16 22.45
N VAL A 175 6.73 9.34 21.92
CA VAL A 175 6.08 10.44 22.67
C VAL A 175 4.65 10.07 23.07
N LEU A 176 3.94 9.28 22.24
CA LEU A 176 2.62 8.73 22.57
C LEU A 176 2.68 7.62 23.64
N ASP A 177 3.87 7.11 23.97
CA ASP A 177 4.05 5.93 24.82
C ASP A 177 3.23 4.72 24.30
N VAL A 178 3.36 4.43 23.00
CA VAL A 178 2.71 3.29 22.35
C VAL A 178 3.74 2.18 22.16
N GLN A 179 3.44 1.01 22.74
CA GLN A 179 4.27 -0.18 22.64
C GLN A 179 4.13 -0.86 21.28
N MET A 180 5.21 -1.51 20.80
CA MET A 180 5.17 -2.44 19.69
C MET A 180 4.93 -3.86 20.22
N LEU A 181 3.95 -4.55 19.66
CA LEU A 181 3.60 -5.95 19.95
C LEU A 181 4.17 -6.84 18.83
N GLY A 182 4.57 -8.07 19.18
CA GLY A 182 5.15 -9.03 18.24
C GLY A 182 6.63 -9.27 18.48
N ASP A 183 7.28 -9.97 17.56
CA ASP A 183 8.61 -10.53 17.74
C ASP A 183 9.68 -9.86 16.88
N SER A 184 10.92 -9.89 17.37
CA SER A 184 12.12 -9.58 16.58
C SER A 184 12.79 -10.90 16.19
N TYR A 185 13.11 -11.03 14.92
CA TYR A 185 13.88 -12.17 14.43
C TYR A 185 15.37 -11.91 14.67
N PRO A 186 16.09 -12.85 15.28
CA PRO A 186 17.53 -12.67 15.57
C PRO A 186 18.39 -12.71 14.30
N GLU A 187 17.82 -13.18 13.19
CA GLU A 187 18.54 -13.36 11.94
C GLU A 187 18.75 -12.01 11.23
N ASN A 188 20.01 -11.75 10.92
CA ASN A 188 20.39 -10.65 10.07
C ASN A 188 20.44 -11.10 8.60
N TRP A 189 20.15 -10.16 7.70
CA TRP A 189 20.21 -10.38 6.27
C TRP A 189 21.15 -9.37 5.61
N LEU A 190 22.05 -9.90 4.78
CA LEU A 190 22.91 -9.12 3.91
C LEU A 190 22.16 -8.82 2.63
N ILE A 191 21.97 -7.53 2.35
CA ILE A 191 21.34 -7.04 1.13
C ILE A 191 22.44 -6.53 0.20
N VAL A 192 22.41 -6.98 -1.05
CA VAL A 192 23.32 -6.52 -2.10
C VAL A 192 22.50 -6.10 -3.30
N ASP A 193 22.58 -4.83 -3.67
CA ASP A 193 21.99 -4.32 -4.90
C ASP A 193 23.06 -4.22 -6.00
N THR A 194 22.78 -4.79 -7.17
CA THR A 194 23.69 -4.79 -8.31
C THR A 194 23.12 -4.00 -9.48
N LEU A 195 23.98 -3.49 -10.33
CA LEU A 195 23.70 -2.93 -11.65
C LEU A 195 24.19 -3.91 -12.71
N ASN A 196 23.71 -3.79 -13.96
CA ASN A 196 24.16 -4.59 -15.11
C ASN A 196 24.28 -6.10 -14.79
N ASP A 197 23.28 -6.62 -14.08
CA ASP A 197 23.30 -8.01 -13.66
C ASP A 197 23.13 -8.95 -14.87
N PRO A 198 23.96 -10.00 -15.01
CA PRO A 198 23.86 -10.94 -16.13
C PRO A 198 22.56 -11.76 -16.13
N ASP A 199 21.86 -11.84 -14.98
CA ASP A 199 20.55 -12.48 -14.89
C ASP A 199 19.43 -11.42 -15.13
N THR A 200 19.04 -11.30 -16.38
CA THR A 200 18.00 -10.34 -16.81
C THR A 200 16.57 -10.88 -16.72
N GLU A 201 16.39 -12.11 -16.24
CA GLU A 201 15.06 -12.71 -16.13
C GLU A 201 14.18 -11.95 -15.13
N PRO A 202 12.97 -11.46 -15.51
CA PRO A 202 12.10 -10.67 -14.64
C PRO A 202 11.30 -11.54 -13.66
N VAL A 203 11.97 -12.55 -13.07
CA VAL A 203 11.42 -13.51 -12.10
C VAL A 203 12.23 -13.43 -10.82
N SER A 204 11.54 -13.34 -9.68
CA SER A 204 12.17 -13.45 -8.35
C SER A 204 12.52 -14.92 -8.06
N LYS A 205 13.71 -15.18 -7.53
CA LYS A 205 14.23 -16.53 -7.29
C LYS A 205 14.54 -16.67 -5.80
N PHE A 206 13.90 -17.66 -5.17
CA PHE A 206 14.05 -17.99 -3.75
C PHE A 206 14.81 -19.31 -3.63
N PHE A 207 16.00 -19.27 -3.08
CA PHE A 207 16.84 -20.46 -2.86
C PHE A 207 16.72 -20.87 -1.39
N CYS A 208 15.89 -21.88 -1.17
CA CYS A 208 15.43 -22.32 0.15
C CYS A 208 16.36 -23.40 0.72
N SER A 209 17.64 -23.03 0.88
CA SER A 209 18.70 -23.92 1.36
C SER A 209 18.89 -23.82 2.88
N ILE A 210 19.16 -24.94 3.55
CA ILE A 210 19.51 -24.98 4.97
C ILE A 210 20.85 -24.30 5.26
N ASN A 211 21.80 -24.43 4.31
CA ASN A 211 23.14 -23.90 4.51
C ASN A 211 23.14 -22.37 4.47
N ARG A 212 22.53 -21.80 3.43
CA ARG A 212 22.36 -20.36 3.30
C ARG A 212 21.17 -20.06 2.41
N PRO A 213 19.98 -19.83 2.94
CA PRO A 213 18.90 -19.33 2.14
C PRO A 213 19.23 -17.94 1.59
N TYR A 214 18.83 -17.70 0.34
CA TYR A 214 18.96 -16.40 -0.28
C TYR A 214 17.86 -16.15 -1.30
N VAL A 215 17.63 -14.87 -1.58
CA VAL A 215 16.66 -14.42 -2.57
C VAL A 215 17.38 -13.60 -3.62
N SER A 216 16.96 -13.73 -4.88
CA SER A 216 17.43 -12.93 -6.01
C SER A 216 16.23 -12.29 -6.68
N ILE A 217 16.13 -10.96 -6.62
CA ILE A 217 14.97 -10.18 -7.07
C ILE A 217 15.42 -9.27 -8.21
N PRO A 218 14.79 -9.29 -9.40
CA PRO A 218 15.11 -8.35 -10.46
C PRO A 218 14.80 -6.92 -10.02
N ALA A 219 15.56 -5.96 -10.51
CA ALA A 219 15.35 -4.54 -10.32
C ALA A 219 15.24 -3.83 -11.68
N PRO A 220 14.66 -2.62 -11.75
CA PRO A 220 14.67 -1.82 -12.97
C PRO A 220 16.08 -1.59 -13.53
N SER A 221 16.17 -1.20 -14.80
CA SER A 221 17.42 -0.81 -15.47
C SER A 221 18.52 -1.89 -15.46
N GLY A 222 18.12 -3.18 -15.49
CA GLY A 222 19.07 -4.29 -15.53
C GLY A 222 19.76 -4.59 -14.21
N GLY A 223 19.28 -4.02 -13.12
CA GLY A 223 19.77 -4.30 -11.77
C GLY A 223 19.15 -5.57 -11.17
N ARG A 224 19.71 -6.01 -10.04
CA ARG A 224 19.19 -7.12 -9.26
C ARG A 224 19.54 -6.96 -7.79
N ARG A 225 18.65 -7.39 -6.91
CA ARG A 225 18.90 -7.48 -5.47
C ARG A 225 19.13 -8.91 -5.05
N TYR A 226 20.17 -9.11 -4.25
CA TYR A 226 20.41 -10.36 -3.53
C TYR A 226 20.22 -10.13 -2.05
N GLU A 227 19.54 -11.04 -1.38
CA GLU A 227 19.32 -11.02 0.07
C GLU A 227 19.79 -12.37 0.64
N PHE A 228 20.82 -12.37 1.49
CA PHE A 228 21.43 -13.57 2.06
C PHE A 228 21.22 -13.60 3.56
N ARG A 229 20.81 -14.75 4.11
CA ARG A 229 20.85 -14.94 5.55
C ARG A 229 22.30 -14.86 6.04
N VAL A 230 22.54 -14.05 7.06
CA VAL A 230 23.84 -13.94 7.73
C VAL A 230 24.05 -15.16 8.61
N LEU A 231 25.20 -15.80 8.50
CA LEU A 231 25.57 -16.96 9.31
C LEU A 231 26.22 -16.54 10.62
N LYS A 232 26.12 -17.39 11.67
CA LYS A 232 26.56 -17.06 13.05
C LYS A 232 28.02 -16.67 13.15
N HIS A 233 28.88 -17.13 12.23
CA HIS A 233 30.33 -16.84 12.25
C HIS A 233 30.71 -15.59 11.44
N GLU A 234 29.77 -14.96 10.75
CA GLU A 234 30.01 -13.78 9.90
C GLU A 234 29.95 -12.50 10.73
N THR A 235 30.91 -11.60 10.51
CA THR A 235 30.91 -10.28 11.15
C THR A 235 30.38 -9.20 10.24
N SER A 236 29.75 -8.16 10.80
CA SER A 236 29.28 -7.02 10.03
C SER A 236 30.40 -6.36 9.21
N LYS A 237 31.64 -6.35 9.71
CA LYS A 237 32.82 -5.83 9.02
C LYS A 237 33.11 -6.59 7.73
N ASP A 238 33.05 -7.93 7.79
CA ASP A 238 33.32 -8.79 6.63
C ASP A 238 32.15 -8.72 5.62
N LEU A 239 30.92 -8.63 6.12
CA LEU A 239 29.72 -8.56 5.30
C LEU A 239 29.65 -7.25 4.50
N LEU A 240 30.02 -6.13 5.10
CA LEU A 240 29.97 -4.82 4.45
C LEU A 240 31.19 -4.57 3.53
N ASN A 241 32.18 -5.47 3.52
CA ASN A 241 33.31 -5.36 2.61
C ASN A 241 32.91 -5.77 1.18
N ILE A 242 32.98 -4.85 0.24
CA ILE A 242 32.52 -5.03 -1.15
C ILE A 242 33.28 -6.15 -1.89
N LYS A 243 34.57 -6.37 -1.61
CA LYS A 243 35.36 -7.48 -2.20
C LYS A 243 34.89 -8.83 -1.68
N ASN A 244 34.60 -8.94 -0.38
CA ASN A 244 34.03 -10.15 0.20
C ASN A 244 32.63 -10.43 -0.34
N THR A 245 31.85 -9.40 -0.55
CA THR A 245 30.52 -9.49 -1.20
C THR A 245 30.63 -9.98 -2.63
N GLN A 246 31.57 -9.45 -3.42
CA GLN A 246 31.81 -9.93 -4.79
C GLN A 246 32.23 -11.41 -4.79
N ALA A 247 33.15 -11.81 -3.90
CA ALA A 247 33.58 -13.19 -3.78
C ALA A 247 32.41 -14.13 -3.42
N ARG A 248 31.45 -13.66 -2.62
CA ARG A 248 30.22 -14.39 -2.26
C ARG A 248 29.27 -14.55 -3.45
N LEU A 249 29.13 -13.54 -4.30
CA LEU A 249 28.31 -13.59 -5.51
C LEU A 249 28.92 -14.46 -6.62
N LYS A 250 30.24 -14.54 -6.71
CA LYS A 250 30.98 -15.20 -7.80
C LYS A 250 30.53 -16.64 -8.12
N PRO A 251 30.21 -17.53 -7.15
CA PRO A 251 29.70 -18.87 -7.48
C PRO A 251 28.32 -18.85 -8.17
N MET A 252 27.55 -17.80 -8.00
CA MET A 252 26.20 -17.65 -8.55
C MET A 252 26.21 -16.82 -9.83
N ARG A 253 26.95 -15.71 -9.81
CA ARG A 253 27.03 -14.72 -10.89
C ARG A 253 28.38 -14.03 -10.88
N ASN A 254 28.92 -13.80 -12.06
CA ASN A 254 30.14 -13.02 -12.20
C ASN A 254 29.81 -11.53 -12.28
N ILE A 255 29.71 -10.88 -11.11
CA ILE A 255 29.41 -9.46 -10.97
C ILE A 255 30.72 -8.68 -10.83
N LEU A 256 30.87 -7.58 -11.56
CA LEU A 256 32.03 -6.68 -11.41
C LEU A 256 31.91 -5.85 -10.13
N LEU A 257 33.03 -5.46 -9.53
CA LEU A 257 33.03 -4.63 -8.32
C LEU A 257 32.27 -3.33 -8.50
N ASN A 258 32.42 -2.68 -9.66
CA ASN A 258 31.74 -1.42 -9.98
C ASN A 258 30.23 -1.59 -10.20
N ASP A 259 29.76 -2.80 -10.42
CA ASP A 259 28.32 -3.10 -10.57
C ASP A 259 27.65 -3.43 -9.21
N ILE A 260 28.40 -3.49 -8.12
CA ILE A 260 27.83 -3.59 -6.77
C ILE A 260 27.50 -2.17 -6.29
N ALA A 261 26.23 -1.81 -6.42
CA ALA A 261 25.74 -0.47 -6.08
C ALA A 261 25.61 -0.25 -4.58
N ARG A 262 25.31 -1.34 -3.82
CA ARG A 262 25.04 -1.23 -2.39
C ARG A 262 25.28 -2.55 -1.66
N VAL A 263 25.74 -2.42 -0.42
CA VAL A 263 25.82 -3.52 0.55
C VAL A 263 25.30 -3.02 1.88
N ALA A 264 24.35 -3.75 2.50
CA ALA A 264 23.77 -3.39 3.79
C ALA A 264 23.36 -4.64 4.59
N VAL A 265 23.27 -4.50 5.90
CA VAL A 265 22.77 -5.56 6.79
C VAL A 265 21.54 -5.06 7.51
N TYR A 266 20.48 -5.87 7.49
CA TYR A 266 19.20 -5.58 8.15
C TYR A 266 18.79 -6.71 9.08
N THR A 267 18.14 -6.33 10.18
CA THR A 267 17.41 -7.25 11.06
C THR A 267 15.94 -7.16 10.74
N PHE A 268 15.25 -8.28 10.67
CA PHE A 268 13.83 -8.32 10.38
C PHE A 268 12.99 -8.31 11.67
N GLU A 269 11.90 -7.58 11.64
CA GLU A 269 10.96 -7.49 12.73
C GLU A 269 9.54 -7.76 12.22
N ALA A 270 8.76 -8.45 13.03
CA ALA A 270 7.33 -8.68 12.81
C ALA A 270 6.59 -8.04 13.97
N LYS A 271 6.31 -6.74 13.86
CA LYS A 271 5.75 -5.95 14.96
C LYS A 271 4.63 -5.05 14.51
N ILE A 272 3.68 -4.83 15.41
CA ILE A 272 2.57 -3.92 15.22
C ILE A 272 2.40 -3.03 16.46
N ALA A 273 2.08 -1.76 16.28
CA ALA A 273 1.79 -0.86 17.38
C ALA A 273 0.49 -1.27 18.11
N ALA A 274 0.49 -1.17 19.43
CA ALA A 274 -0.64 -1.53 20.28
C ALA A 274 -1.90 -0.71 19.96
N CYS A 275 -1.73 0.56 19.55
CA CYS A 275 -2.77 1.38 18.95
C CYS A 275 -2.18 2.29 17.87
N TRP A 276 -3.01 2.67 16.88
CA TRP A 276 -2.59 3.48 15.74
C TRP A 276 -3.09 4.91 15.82
N GLN A 277 -4.01 5.17 16.74
CA GLN A 277 -4.57 6.50 17.01
C GLN A 277 -4.65 6.78 18.51
N LYS A 278 -4.16 7.95 18.94
CA LYS A 278 -4.48 8.54 20.23
C LYS A 278 -4.99 9.97 20.00
N ASN A 279 -6.30 10.15 20.12
CA ASN A 279 -7.00 11.42 19.87
C ASN A 279 -6.65 12.00 18.47
N ARG A 280 -5.81 13.04 18.41
CA ARG A 280 -5.44 13.77 17.18
C ARG A 280 -4.12 13.32 16.55
N VAL A 281 -3.50 12.27 17.07
CA VAL A 281 -2.21 11.77 16.60
C VAL A 281 -2.37 10.36 16.06
N PHE A 282 -1.86 10.13 14.85
CA PHE A 282 -1.95 8.87 14.11
C PHE A 282 -0.57 8.33 13.76
N LEU A 283 -0.45 7.00 13.69
CA LEU A 283 0.73 6.29 13.23
C LEU A 283 0.44 5.61 11.88
N LEU A 284 1.38 5.70 10.93
CA LEU A 284 1.28 5.13 9.59
C LEU A 284 2.59 4.43 9.20
N GLY A 285 2.47 3.40 8.36
CA GLY A 285 3.62 2.64 7.84
C GLY A 285 4.49 2.06 8.96
N ASP A 286 5.80 2.10 8.81
CA ASP A 286 6.74 1.50 9.76
C ASP A 286 6.64 2.10 11.19
N ALA A 287 6.04 3.27 11.36
CA ALA A 287 5.74 3.82 12.69
C ALA A 287 4.63 3.02 13.40
N ALA A 288 3.70 2.44 12.65
CA ALA A 288 2.59 1.63 13.13
C ALA A 288 2.89 0.11 13.06
N HIS A 289 3.63 -0.34 12.05
CA HIS A 289 3.86 -1.78 11.80
C HIS A 289 5.16 -2.02 11.03
N VAL A 290 5.91 -3.03 11.43
CA VAL A 290 7.13 -3.47 10.76
C VAL A 290 6.94 -4.91 10.29
N THR A 291 7.15 -5.13 9.00
CA THR A 291 6.87 -6.42 8.34
C THR A 291 8.16 -7.04 7.80
N PRO A 292 8.40 -8.35 8.01
CA PRO A 292 9.48 -9.06 7.34
C PRO A 292 9.35 -8.95 5.81
N PRO A 293 10.47 -8.91 5.05
CA PRO A 293 10.44 -8.58 3.62
C PRO A 293 9.91 -9.70 2.73
N PHE A 294 9.74 -10.93 3.23
CA PHE A 294 9.41 -12.12 2.44
C PHE A 294 8.13 -12.01 1.60
N ALA A 295 7.18 -11.18 2.02
CA ALA A 295 5.98 -10.89 1.23
C ALA A 295 6.04 -9.56 0.47
N GLY A 296 7.07 -8.72 0.67
CA GLY A 296 7.21 -7.40 0.06
C GLY A 296 6.12 -6.40 0.45
N GLN A 297 5.57 -6.48 1.67
CA GLN A 297 4.35 -5.76 2.05
C GLN A 297 4.54 -4.54 2.95
N GLY A 298 5.72 -4.29 3.55
CA GLY A 298 5.90 -3.19 4.50
C GLY A 298 5.52 -1.82 3.91
N MET A 299 6.18 -1.38 2.85
CA MET A 299 5.87 -0.13 2.17
C MET A 299 4.44 -0.12 1.62
N ASN A 300 4.01 -1.21 0.98
CA ASN A 300 2.66 -1.31 0.39
C ASN A 300 1.56 -1.17 1.45
N ALA A 301 1.71 -1.77 2.63
CA ALA A 301 0.78 -1.58 3.74
C ALA A 301 0.71 -0.11 4.18
N GLY A 302 1.86 0.57 4.27
CA GLY A 302 1.91 2.00 4.59
C GLY A 302 1.25 2.90 3.53
N LEU A 303 1.35 2.57 2.24
CA LEU A 303 0.63 3.29 1.17
C LEU A 303 -0.88 3.11 1.31
N ARG A 304 -1.35 1.91 1.70
CA ARG A 304 -2.77 1.69 2.03
C ARG A 304 -3.22 2.48 3.25
N ASP A 305 -2.35 2.63 4.27
CA ASP A 305 -2.64 3.46 5.43
C ASP A 305 -2.84 4.92 5.02
N ALA A 306 -1.94 5.44 4.19
CA ALA A 306 -2.02 6.80 3.64
C ALA A 306 -3.34 7.01 2.89
N HIS A 307 -3.71 6.09 2.00
CA HIS A 307 -4.93 6.20 1.19
C HIS A 307 -6.20 6.12 2.06
N ASN A 308 -6.22 5.19 3.02
CA ASN A 308 -7.35 5.01 3.93
C ASN A 308 -7.58 6.23 4.85
N LEU A 309 -6.51 6.80 5.41
CA LEU A 309 -6.62 7.87 6.39
C LEU A 309 -6.87 9.25 5.76
N SER A 310 -6.29 9.52 4.58
CA SER A 310 -6.28 10.88 4.00
C SER A 310 -7.67 11.44 3.70
N TRP A 311 -8.58 10.65 3.12
CA TRP A 311 -9.94 11.11 2.84
C TRP A 311 -10.78 11.29 4.13
N LYS A 312 -10.51 10.48 5.17
CA LYS A 312 -11.17 10.61 6.47
C LYS A 312 -10.74 11.90 7.17
N LEU A 313 -9.44 12.21 7.13
CA LEU A 313 -8.91 13.48 7.64
C LEU A 313 -9.51 14.66 6.89
N PHE A 314 -9.62 14.59 5.56
CA PHE A 314 -10.25 15.64 4.77
C PHE A 314 -11.69 15.93 5.22
N LEU A 315 -12.54 14.90 5.31
CA LEU A 315 -13.93 15.08 5.71
C LEU A 315 -14.04 15.65 7.14
N THR A 316 -13.21 15.15 8.06
CA THR A 316 -13.25 15.58 9.47
C THR A 316 -12.67 16.99 9.64
N SER A 317 -11.55 17.31 8.97
CA SER A 317 -10.93 18.64 9.07
C SER A 317 -11.79 19.75 8.45
N THR A 318 -12.60 19.41 7.44
CA THR A 318 -13.50 20.36 6.79
C THR A 318 -14.90 20.40 7.41
N GLY A 319 -15.14 19.66 8.51
CA GLY A 319 -16.44 19.61 9.19
C GLY A 319 -17.54 18.86 8.42
N LYS A 320 -17.19 18.13 7.35
CA LYS A 320 -18.12 17.29 6.59
C LYS A 320 -18.43 15.97 7.31
N SER A 321 -17.61 15.60 8.30
CA SER A 321 -17.81 14.43 9.15
C SER A 321 -17.34 14.72 10.58
N GLY A 322 -17.95 14.03 11.54
CA GLY A 322 -17.50 14.01 12.92
C GLY A 322 -16.22 13.18 13.13
N PRO A 323 -15.62 13.30 14.32
CA PRO A 323 -14.37 12.60 14.63
C PRO A 323 -14.51 11.06 14.71
N GLY A 324 -15.73 10.54 14.81
CA GLY A 324 -16.02 9.11 14.82
C GLY A 324 -15.50 8.37 13.58
N LEU A 325 -15.52 9.04 12.43
CA LEU A 325 -14.98 8.49 11.17
C LEU A 325 -13.49 8.13 11.28
N LEU A 326 -12.70 8.93 11.99
CA LEU A 326 -11.26 8.70 12.16
C LEU A 326 -10.96 7.43 12.96
N GLY A 327 -11.84 7.02 13.88
CA GLY A 327 -11.72 5.75 14.61
C GLY A 327 -11.79 4.52 13.72
N THR A 328 -12.39 4.64 12.53
CA THR A 328 -12.44 3.54 11.56
C THR A 328 -11.10 3.26 10.88
N TYR A 329 -10.11 4.16 10.96
CA TYR A 329 -8.78 3.94 10.40
C TYR A 329 -8.09 2.72 11.03
N GLU A 330 -7.94 2.71 12.35
CA GLU A 330 -7.33 1.58 13.05
C GLU A 330 -8.16 0.30 12.89
N ALA A 331 -9.49 0.41 13.00
CA ALA A 331 -10.41 -0.72 12.86
C ALA A 331 -10.30 -1.40 11.47
N GLU A 332 -10.12 -0.62 10.40
CA GLU A 332 -9.99 -1.13 9.04
C GLU A 332 -8.59 -1.65 8.75
N ARG A 333 -7.53 -0.97 9.24
CA ARG A 333 -6.17 -1.22 8.78
C ARG A 333 -5.37 -2.19 9.62
N ARG A 334 -5.61 -2.23 10.93
CA ARG A 334 -4.75 -2.96 11.87
C ARG A 334 -4.80 -4.47 11.67
N GLU A 335 -5.99 -5.07 11.62
CA GLU A 335 -6.13 -6.53 11.48
C GLU A 335 -5.66 -7.05 10.11
N PRO A 336 -6.03 -6.46 8.95
CA PRO A 336 -5.47 -6.88 7.67
C PRO A 336 -3.95 -6.72 7.59
N CYS A 337 -3.39 -5.68 8.22
CA CYS A 337 -1.94 -5.50 8.28
C CYS A 337 -1.28 -6.62 9.11
N TRP A 338 -1.87 -6.96 10.27
CA TRP A 338 -1.37 -8.07 11.10
C TRP A 338 -1.43 -9.41 10.36
N ALA A 339 -2.51 -9.70 9.65
CA ALA A 339 -2.62 -10.90 8.80
C ALA A 339 -1.51 -10.97 7.73
N MET A 340 -1.15 -9.82 7.14
CA MET A 340 -0.04 -9.76 6.17
C MET A 340 1.33 -9.94 6.82
N ILE A 341 1.52 -9.47 8.06
CA ILE A 341 2.74 -9.73 8.85
C ILE A 341 2.85 -11.23 9.12
N GLN A 342 1.78 -11.89 9.58
CA GLN A 342 1.75 -13.33 9.83
C GLN A 342 2.02 -14.14 8.54
N LEU A 343 1.47 -13.71 7.41
CA LEU A 343 1.78 -14.31 6.11
C LEU A 343 3.27 -14.18 5.77
N ALA A 344 3.87 -13.01 5.99
CA ALA A 344 5.29 -12.79 5.73
C ALA A 344 6.17 -13.69 6.63
N VAL A 345 5.78 -13.92 7.88
CA VAL A 345 6.44 -14.85 8.80
C VAL A 345 6.36 -16.29 8.25
N ALA A 346 5.15 -16.76 7.90
CA ALA A 346 4.96 -18.10 7.34
C ALA A 346 5.74 -18.33 6.03
N MET A 347 5.85 -17.29 5.20
CA MET A 347 6.69 -17.34 4.00
C MET A 347 8.19 -17.45 4.36
N GLY A 348 8.61 -16.78 5.42
CA GLY A 348 9.96 -16.90 5.96
C GLY A 348 10.30 -18.35 6.35
N ASP A 349 9.39 -19.08 6.98
CA ASP A 349 9.58 -20.48 7.37
C ASP A 349 9.78 -21.41 6.15
N ILE A 350 9.11 -21.11 5.02
CA ILE A 350 9.32 -21.86 3.76
C ILE A 350 10.71 -21.58 3.16
N VAL A 351 11.15 -20.32 3.18
CA VAL A 351 12.41 -19.86 2.59
C VAL A 351 13.61 -20.28 3.46
N MET A 352 13.41 -20.34 4.78
CA MET A 352 14.46 -20.58 5.77
C MET A 352 14.21 -21.86 6.58
N PRO A 353 14.31 -23.06 5.98
CA PRO A 353 14.16 -24.28 6.77
C PRO A 353 15.23 -24.31 7.88
N LEU A 354 14.84 -24.73 9.09
CA LEU A 354 15.72 -24.71 10.26
C LEU A 354 16.56 -26.00 10.37
N ASN A 355 16.07 -27.09 9.79
CA ASN A 355 16.68 -28.42 9.88
C ASN A 355 16.25 -29.32 8.70
N ASP A 356 16.87 -30.48 8.59
CA ASP A 356 16.58 -31.47 7.55
C ASP A 356 15.13 -32.02 7.62
N GLN A 357 14.53 -32.01 8.80
CA GLN A 357 13.14 -32.47 8.97
C GLN A 357 12.16 -31.48 8.31
N ASP A 358 12.39 -30.18 8.45
CA ASP A 358 11.60 -29.13 7.80
C ASP A 358 11.70 -29.24 6.27
N ILE A 359 12.92 -29.53 5.76
CA ILE A 359 13.13 -29.77 4.31
C ILE A 359 12.36 -31.02 3.87
N ALA A 360 12.48 -32.13 4.60
CA ALA A 360 11.82 -33.38 4.28
C ALA A 360 10.29 -33.21 4.32
N PHE A 361 9.77 -32.52 5.33
CA PHE A 361 8.34 -32.22 5.44
C PHE A 361 7.86 -31.37 4.26
N ARG A 362 8.53 -30.25 3.96
CA ARG A 362 8.20 -29.37 2.82
C ARG A 362 8.19 -30.15 1.51
N ASN A 363 9.24 -30.91 1.23
CA ASN A 363 9.37 -31.67 -0.02
C ASN A 363 8.29 -32.74 -0.13
N SER A 364 8.01 -33.45 0.98
CA SER A 364 6.95 -34.46 1.05
C SER A 364 5.57 -33.84 0.82
N LEU A 365 5.28 -32.69 1.42
CA LEU A 365 4.04 -31.96 1.25
C LEU A 365 3.82 -31.54 -0.21
N ILE A 366 4.85 -30.98 -0.85
CA ILE A 366 4.81 -30.54 -2.25
C ILE A 366 4.57 -31.75 -3.17
N THR A 367 5.32 -32.86 -2.98
CA THR A 367 5.15 -34.09 -3.75
C THR A 367 3.77 -34.70 -3.54
N TRP A 368 3.24 -34.64 -2.30
CA TRP A 368 1.88 -35.12 -2.03
C TRP A 368 0.82 -34.26 -2.73
N MET A 369 1.02 -32.93 -2.77
CA MET A 369 0.12 -32.01 -3.46
C MET A 369 0.09 -32.20 -4.97
N ASP A 370 1.09 -32.85 -5.59
CA ASP A 370 1.05 -33.20 -7.02
C ASP A 370 -0.17 -34.05 -7.40
N ARG A 371 -0.70 -34.81 -6.41
CA ARG A 371 -1.94 -35.57 -6.58
C ARG A 371 -3.21 -34.71 -6.53
N PHE A 372 -3.10 -33.46 -6.12
CA PHE A 372 -4.20 -32.51 -5.98
C PHE A 372 -3.84 -31.18 -6.66
N PRO A 373 -3.84 -31.12 -8.01
CA PRO A 373 -3.35 -29.95 -8.77
C PRO A 373 -4.01 -28.63 -8.35
N ALA A 374 -5.32 -28.65 -8.03
CA ALA A 374 -6.05 -27.46 -7.58
C ALA A 374 -5.55 -26.94 -6.22
N ALA A 375 -5.25 -27.85 -5.28
CA ALA A 375 -4.70 -27.49 -3.97
C ALA A 375 -3.26 -26.98 -4.09
N LYS A 376 -2.44 -27.64 -4.94
CA LYS A 376 -1.09 -27.18 -5.25
C LYS A 376 -1.12 -25.79 -5.86
N ASP A 377 -1.96 -25.55 -6.86
CA ASP A 377 -2.13 -24.25 -7.50
C ASP A 377 -2.60 -23.17 -6.49
N PHE A 378 -3.53 -23.50 -5.60
CA PHE A 378 -3.97 -22.58 -4.55
C PHE A 378 -2.82 -22.11 -3.66
N ILE A 379 -1.93 -23.02 -3.26
CA ILE A 379 -0.78 -22.71 -2.41
C ILE A 379 0.34 -22.05 -3.21
N THR A 380 0.74 -22.62 -4.34
CA THR A 380 1.86 -22.11 -5.13
C THR A 380 1.57 -20.79 -5.80
N GLN A 381 0.31 -20.50 -6.15
CA GLN A 381 -0.12 -19.20 -6.65
C GLN A 381 -0.46 -18.19 -5.55
N MET A 382 -0.21 -18.55 -4.30
CA MET A 382 -0.51 -17.71 -3.13
C MET A 382 -1.97 -17.19 -3.12
N LYS A 383 -2.92 -18.04 -3.56
CA LYS A 383 -4.36 -17.70 -3.58
C LYS A 383 -4.95 -17.58 -2.17
N PHE A 384 -4.22 -18.05 -1.17
CA PHE A 384 -4.54 -17.85 0.25
C PHE A 384 -4.15 -16.46 0.78
N LYS A 385 -3.43 -15.63 -0.02
CA LYS A 385 -3.20 -14.22 0.35
C LYS A 385 -4.56 -13.57 0.58
N PRO A 386 -4.80 -12.92 1.74
CA PRO A 386 -6.04 -12.20 1.98
C PRO A 386 -6.33 -11.25 0.83
N SER A 387 -7.55 -11.33 0.28
CA SER A 387 -8.01 -10.31 -0.67
C SER A 387 -8.13 -8.97 0.07
N PRO A 388 -7.97 -7.83 -0.62
CA PRO A 388 -8.15 -6.51 -0.01
C PRO A 388 -9.63 -6.31 0.35
N ARG A 389 -10.01 -6.78 1.53
CA ARG A 389 -11.36 -6.68 2.09
C ARG A 389 -11.29 -6.28 3.56
N TYR A 390 -12.11 -5.33 3.94
CA TYR A 390 -12.32 -4.94 5.33
C TYR A 390 -13.53 -5.65 5.92
N GLU A 391 -13.42 -6.09 7.17
CA GLU A 391 -14.50 -6.76 7.91
C GLU A 391 -15.19 -5.82 8.90
N THR A 392 -14.59 -4.67 9.16
CA THR A 392 -15.08 -3.64 10.08
C THR A 392 -14.79 -2.26 9.49
N GLY A 393 -15.47 -1.22 9.96
CA GLY A 393 -15.20 0.15 9.57
C GLY A 393 -16.39 0.85 8.91
N ALA A 394 -16.13 1.90 8.12
CA ALA A 394 -17.14 2.72 7.46
C ALA A 394 -17.75 2.02 6.24
N PHE A 395 -18.57 1.00 6.51
CA PHE A 395 -19.23 0.15 5.51
C PHE A 395 -20.65 -0.21 5.94
N VAL A 396 -21.54 -0.39 4.96
CA VAL A 396 -22.92 -0.77 5.20
C VAL A 396 -23.09 -2.27 4.98
N ASN A 397 -23.63 -2.97 5.99
CA ASN A 397 -24.00 -4.39 5.91
C ASN A 397 -22.85 -5.37 5.61
N LEU A 398 -21.66 -5.12 6.13
CA LEU A 398 -20.50 -6.05 5.99
C LEU A 398 -20.81 -7.50 6.36
N LYS A 399 -21.68 -7.70 7.34
CA LYS A 399 -22.01 -9.02 7.90
C LYS A 399 -23.28 -9.64 7.29
N ASN A 400 -23.87 -9.02 6.28
CA ASN A 400 -25.08 -9.56 5.69
C ASN A 400 -24.72 -10.74 4.78
N GLN A 401 -24.92 -11.96 5.29
CA GLN A 401 -24.61 -13.22 4.60
C GLN A 401 -25.49 -13.50 3.38
N GLU A 402 -26.54 -12.70 3.12
CA GLU A 402 -27.40 -12.83 1.95
C GLU A 402 -26.67 -12.52 0.63
N PHE A 403 -25.50 -11.90 0.69
CA PHE A 403 -24.66 -11.63 -0.48
C PHE A 403 -23.41 -12.51 -0.49
N PHE A 404 -23.57 -13.78 -0.78
CA PHE A 404 -22.43 -14.59 -1.20
C PHE A 404 -21.82 -13.93 -2.46
N GLY A 405 -20.65 -13.31 -2.31
CA GLY A 405 -20.00 -12.55 -3.39
C GLY A 405 -20.28 -11.04 -3.38
N SER A 406 -20.84 -10.47 -2.30
CA SER A 406 -20.96 -9.00 -2.14
C SER A 406 -19.61 -8.31 -2.30
N LEU A 407 -19.59 -7.17 -2.99
CA LEU A 407 -18.40 -6.32 -3.12
C LEU A 407 -18.16 -5.45 -1.87
N VAL A 408 -19.11 -5.35 -0.94
CA VAL A 408 -18.99 -4.48 0.25
C VAL A 408 -17.77 -4.89 1.09
N GLY A 409 -16.98 -3.90 1.45
CA GLY A 409 -15.71 -4.08 2.16
C GLY A 409 -14.54 -4.46 1.25
N GLU A 410 -14.78 -4.81 -0.03
CA GLU A 410 -13.74 -5.14 -0.99
C GLU A 410 -13.27 -3.92 -1.77
N MET A 411 -12.02 -3.95 -2.22
CA MET A 411 -11.55 -2.99 -3.20
C MET A 411 -12.24 -3.25 -4.55
N LEU A 412 -12.85 -2.21 -5.13
CA LEU A 412 -13.53 -2.30 -6.42
C LEU A 412 -12.56 -2.76 -7.51
N PRO A 413 -12.90 -3.77 -8.32
CA PRO A 413 -12.10 -4.12 -9.50
C PRO A 413 -11.92 -2.91 -10.42
N GLN A 414 -10.69 -2.65 -10.87
CA GLN A 414 -10.42 -1.55 -11.80
C GLN A 414 -10.59 -2.01 -13.23
N ILE A 415 -11.81 -1.93 -13.74
CA ILE A 415 -12.15 -2.37 -15.09
C ILE A 415 -11.61 -1.41 -16.16
N PRO A 416 -11.24 -1.91 -17.34
CA PRO A 416 -11.00 -1.09 -18.51
C PRO A 416 -12.34 -0.60 -19.08
N VAL A 417 -12.39 0.69 -19.43
CA VAL A 417 -13.57 1.33 -20.03
C VAL A 417 -13.17 2.17 -21.24
N THR A 418 -14.15 2.44 -22.10
CA THR A 418 -13.96 3.35 -23.23
C THR A 418 -14.40 4.76 -22.80
N SER A 419 -13.49 5.71 -22.95
CA SER A 419 -13.77 7.14 -22.73
C SER A 419 -14.67 7.74 -23.82
N VAL A 420 -15.14 8.96 -23.62
CA VAL A 420 -15.99 9.68 -24.59
C VAL A 420 -15.32 9.84 -25.96
N ASN A 421 -14.00 9.99 -26.00
CA ASN A 421 -13.21 10.09 -27.24
C ASN A 421 -12.83 8.72 -27.85
N GLY A 422 -13.34 7.61 -27.31
CA GLY A 422 -13.09 6.26 -27.80
C GLY A 422 -11.79 5.60 -27.31
N SER A 423 -10.99 6.27 -26.49
CA SER A 423 -9.75 5.69 -25.94
C SER A 423 -10.05 4.71 -24.80
N ALA A 424 -9.26 3.64 -24.72
CA ALA A 424 -9.29 2.72 -23.60
C ALA A 424 -8.60 3.38 -22.39
N ILE A 425 -9.30 3.47 -21.26
CA ILE A 425 -8.82 4.03 -20.00
C ILE A 425 -9.19 3.11 -18.83
N ARG A 426 -8.55 3.30 -17.69
CA ARG A 426 -8.93 2.65 -16.44
C ARG A 426 -10.08 3.40 -15.78
N LEU A 427 -11.01 2.68 -15.15
CA LEU A 427 -12.18 3.28 -14.49
C LEU A 427 -11.80 4.37 -13.49
N ASP A 428 -10.74 4.18 -12.70
CA ASP A 428 -10.30 5.15 -11.69
C ASP A 428 -9.88 6.51 -12.24
N GLN A 429 -9.52 6.60 -13.53
CA GLN A 429 -9.23 7.90 -14.17
C GLN A 429 -10.49 8.79 -14.26
N ILE A 430 -11.67 8.18 -14.07
CA ILE A 430 -12.96 8.86 -14.07
C ILE A 430 -13.52 9.07 -12.66
N LEU A 431 -13.24 8.15 -11.71
CA LEU A 431 -13.85 8.18 -10.37
C LEU A 431 -13.45 9.40 -9.51
N GLY A 432 -12.42 10.15 -9.90
CA GLY A 432 -11.97 11.34 -9.16
C GLY A 432 -11.48 11.04 -7.73
N GLN A 433 -11.49 12.06 -6.87
CA GLN A 433 -10.98 12.00 -5.48
C GLN A 433 -12.09 11.85 -4.43
N GLY A 434 -13.37 11.93 -4.84
CA GLY A 434 -14.53 11.85 -3.95
C GLY A 434 -15.16 10.47 -3.90
N PHE A 435 -16.35 10.43 -3.29
CA PHE A 435 -17.21 9.27 -3.36
C PHE A 435 -17.83 9.15 -4.76
N THR A 436 -18.09 7.93 -5.19
CA THR A 436 -18.71 7.66 -6.48
C THR A 436 -19.83 6.64 -6.32
N LEU A 437 -20.94 6.91 -6.97
CA LEU A 437 -22.04 5.95 -7.14
C LEU A 437 -21.90 5.32 -8.53
N ILE A 438 -21.81 4.00 -8.57
CA ILE A 438 -21.77 3.24 -9.82
C ILE A 438 -23.11 2.57 -10.04
N VAL A 439 -23.69 2.77 -11.23
CA VAL A 439 -24.90 2.13 -11.73
C VAL A 439 -24.60 1.45 -13.07
N GLN A 440 -25.33 0.36 -13.40
CA GLN A 440 -24.99 -0.45 -14.58
C GLN A 440 -26.14 -0.63 -15.57
N THR A 441 -27.35 -0.15 -15.25
CA THR A 441 -28.55 -0.27 -16.11
C THR A 441 -29.31 1.04 -16.19
N GLU A 442 -30.02 1.29 -17.31
CA GLU A 442 -30.85 2.50 -17.47
C GLU A 442 -31.99 2.57 -16.45
N SER A 443 -32.59 1.43 -16.07
CA SER A 443 -33.65 1.42 -15.06
C SER A 443 -33.17 1.89 -13.68
N LEU A 444 -31.94 1.56 -13.29
CA LEU A 444 -31.32 2.08 -12.05
C LEU A 444 -31.01 3.57 -12.17
N ILE A 445 -30.62 4.05 -13.36
CA ILE A 445 -30.40 5.49 -13.60
C ILE A 445 -31.68 6.27 -13.43
N GLU A 446 -32.79 5.80 -13.98
CA GLU A 446 -34.13 6.44 -13.85
C GLU A 446 -34.56 6.49 -12.39
N THR A 447 -34.48 5.36 -11.69
CA THR A 447 -34.75 5.30 -10.25
C THR A 447 -33.81 6.22 -9.46
N PHE A 448 -32.55 6.29 -9.86
CA PHE A 448 -31.55 7.11 -9.17
C PHE A 448 -31.81 8.61 -9.31
N ASN A 449 -32.34 9.08 -10.43
CA ASN A 449 -32.71 10.48 -10.62
C ASN A 449 -33.73 10.97 -9.59
N ASP A 450 -34.59 10.08 -9.08
CA ASP A 450 -35.54 10.38 -8.00
C ASP A 450 -34.84 10.41 -6.61
N ILE A 451 -33.75 9.69 -6.48
CA ILE A 451 -33.02 9.46 -5.19
C ILE A 451 -31.86 10.43 -5.00
N LYS A 452 -31.25 10.95 -6.08
CA LYS A 452 -29.98 11.71 -6.04
C LYS A 452 -29.98 12.91 -5.09
N TYR A 453 -31.13 13.53 -4.87
CA TYR A 453 -31.25 14.68 -3.96
C TYR A 453 -31.32 14.28 -2.48
N GLU A 454 -31.57 13.01 -2.18
CA GLU A 454 -31.53 12.46 -0.83
C GLU A 454 -30.16 11.85 -0.48
N LEU A 455 -29.30 11.62 -1.51
CA LEU A 455 -28.00 10.98 -1.41
C LEU A 455 -26.90 12.04 -1.20
N TRP A 456 -26.56 12.28 0.03
CA TRP A 456 -25.34 12.98 0.49
C TRP A 456 -24.93 14.22 -0.31
N PRO A 457 -25.72 15.30 -0.32
CA PRO A 457 -25.26 16.57 -0.91
C PRO A 457 -23.92 17.03 -0.31
N GLU A 458 -23.68 16.70 0.96
CA GLU A 458 -22.47 17.08 1.68
C GLU A 458 -21.19 16.36 1.18
N LEU A 459 -21.31 15.16 0.58
CA LEU A 459 -20.18 14.36 0.10
C LEU A 459 -19.81 14.62 -1.35
N ASP A 460 -20.62 15.41 -2.09
CA ASP A 460 -20.43 15.71 -3.51
C ASP A 460 -20.16 14.44 -4.34
N CYS A 461 -21.05 13.46 -4.21
CA CYS A 461 -20.90 12.17 -4.87
C CYS A 461 -21.02 12.28 -6.38
N GLN A 462 -19.99 11.84 -7.10
CA GLN A 462 -20.05 11.66 -8.55
C GLN A 462 -20.89 10.44 -8.92
N ILE A 463 -21.57 10.49 -10.06
CA ILE A 463 -22.35 9.36 -10.58
C ILE A 463 -21.72 8.87 -11.88
N VAL A 464 -21.42 7.59 -11.92
CA VAL A 464 -20.82 6.92 -13.08
C VAL A 464 -21.69 5.73 -13.46
N ALA A 465 -22.20 5.75 -14.68
CA ALA A 465 -22.94 4.62 -15.26
C ALA A 465 -22.01 3.80 -16.15
N VAL A 466 -21.91 2.49 -15.86
CA VAL A 466 -21.05 1.56 -16.61
C VAL A 466 -21.90 0.48 -17.25
N GLY A 467 -22.13 0.55 -18.56
CA GLY A 467 -22.98 -0.41 -19.26
C GLY A 467 -22.81 -0.42 -20.76
N LYS A 468 -23.23 -1.51 -21.42
CA LYS A 468 -23.10 -1.70 -22.87
C LYS A 468 -24.12 -0.90 -23.68
N THR A 469 -25.30 -0.67 -23.11
CA THR A 469 -26.51 -0.13 -23.80
C THR A 469 -26.90 1.23 -23.29
N LEU A 470 -26.01 1.94 -22.58
CA LEU A 470 -26.32 3.27 -22.04
C LEU A 470 -26.47 4.30 -23.14
N ILE A 471 -27.49 5.15 -23.00
CA ILE A 471 -27.82 6.24 -23.93
C ILE A 471 -27.24 7.53 -23.36
N ASP A 472 -26.42 8.23 -24.12
CA ASP A 472 -25.86 9.51 -23.72
C ASP A 472 -26.97 10.56 -23.55
N LYS A 473 -27.01 11.18 -22.34
CA LYS A 473 -28.03 12.19 -21.97
C LYS A 473 -27.34 13.32 -21.19
N PRO A 474 -27.81 14.57 -21.32
CA PRO A 474 -27.26 15.72 -20.61
C PRO A 474 -27.81 15.82 -19.17
N ASP A 475 -27.66 14.78 -18.35
CA ASP A 475 -28.18 14.67 -16.97
C ASP A 475 -27.09 14.70 -15.88
N GLY A 476 -25.84 14.99 -16.26
CA GLY A 476 -24.71 15.05 -15.33
C GLY A 476 -24.14 13.68 -14.95
N ILE A 477 -24.66 12.59 -15.53
CA ILE A 477 -24.15 11.23 -15.29
C ILE A 477 -23.08 10.89 -16.33
N ILE A 478 -21.92 10.47 -15.87
CA ILE A 478 -20.82 10.01 -16.74
C ILE A 478 -21.13 8.59 -17.21
N ARG A 479 -21.27 8.38 -18.51
CA ARG A 479 -21.58 7.08 -19.11
C ARG A 479 -20.37 6.48 -19.78
N LEU A 480 -20.04 5.25 -19.40
CA LEU A 480 -18.86 4.53 -19.86
C LEU A 480 -19.24 3.15 -20.41
N LYS A 481 -18.58 2.75 -21.48
CA LYS A 481 -18.73 1.39 -22.02
C LYS A 481 -17.58 0.51 -21.47
N PRO A 482 -17.90 -0.60 -20.79
CA PRO A 482 -16.88 -1.52 -20.31
C PRO A 482 -16.23 -2.25 -21.48
N ILE A 483 -14.92 -2.43 -21.41
CA ILE A 483 -14.17 -3.32 -22.28
C ILE A 483 -14.19 -4.70 -21.61
N PRO A 484 -14.73 -5.75 -22.28
CA PRO A 484 -14.91 -7.06 -21.64
C PRO A 484 -13.60 -7.72 -21.22
N ASP A 485 -13.48 -8.04 -19.94
CA ASP A 485 -12.45 -8.89 -19.36
C ASP A 485 -12.99 -9.62 -18.12
N ASP A 486 -12.15 -10.32 -17.36
CA ASP A 486 -12.59 -11.03 -16.16
C ASP A 486 -12.99 -10.09 -15.02
N THR A 487 -12.36 -8.92 -14.90
CA THR A 487 -12.72 -7.90 -13.90
C THR A 487 -14.09 -7.31 -14.18
N THR A 488 -14.42 -7.10 -15.46
CA THR A 488 -15.73 -6.64 -15.92
C THR A 488 -16.84 -7.63 -15.57
N LYS A 489 -16.59 -8.94 -15.67
CA LYS A 489 -17.55 -9.99 -15.28
C LYS A 489 -17.90 -9.89 -13.79
N ARG A 490 -16.92 -9.63 -12.95
CA ARG A 490 -17.10 -9.50 -11.50
C ARG A 490 -17.99 -8.31 -11.16
N LEU A 491 -17.73 -7.13 -11.74
CA LEU A 491 -18.59 -5.97 -11.55
C LEU A 491 -19.99 -6.22 -12.09
N TYR A 492 -20.12 -6.86 -13.27
CA TYR A 492 -21.39 -7.12 -13.93
C TYR A 492 -22.28 -8.11 -13.17
N ALA A 493 -21.73 -8.95 -12.31
CA ALA A 493 -22.52 -9.81 -11.41
C ALA A 493 -23.40 -9.00 -10.43
N HIS A 494 -23.07 -7.72 -10.21
CA HIS A 494 -23.79 -6.78 -9.34
C HIS A 494 -24.56 -5.71 -10.14
N ARG A 495 -24.95 -5.99 -11.40
CA ARG A 495 -25.57 -5.01 -12.31
C ARG A 495 -26.91 -4.45 -11.84
N ASP A 496 -27.61 -5.18 -10.96
CA ASP A 496 -28.93 -4.82 -10.44
C ASP A 496 -28.82 -4.02 -9.12
N GLN A 497 -27.60 -3.59 -8.76
CA GLN A 497 -27.30 -2.84 -7.54
C GLN A 497 -26.69 -1.48 -7.85
N ILE A 498 -26.92 -0.53 -6.96
CA ILE A 498 -26.18 0.74 -6.87
C ILE A 498 -25.01 0.51 -5.92
N ILE A 499 -23.80 0.84 -6.37
CA ILE A 499 -22.56 0.60 -5.63
C ILE A 499 -21.98 1.94 -5.20
N LEU A 500 -21.85 2.16 -3.90
CA LEU A 500 -21.14 3.32 -3.33
C LEU A 500 -19.66 2.98 -3.16
N VAL A 501 -18.82 3.71 -3.86
CA VAL A 501 -17.35 3.58 -3.82
C VAL A 501 -16.75 4.73 -3.02
N ARG A 502 -15.89 4.40 -2.07
CA ARG A 502 -15.12 5.36 -1.26
C ARG A 502 -13.94 5.95 -2.07
N PRO A 503 -13.39 7.10 -1.62
CA PRO A 503 -12.20 7.70 -2.25
C PRO A 503 -11.00 6.75 -2.36
N ASP A 504 -10.81 5.84 -1.38
CA ASP A 504 -9.77 4.82 -1.38
C ASP A 504 -10.13 3.54 -2.17
N ARG A 505 -11.17 3.63 -3.01
CA ARG A 505 -11.63 2.58 -3.95
C ARG A 505 -12.26 1.35 -3.31
N TYR A 506 -12.56 1.38 -2.02
CA TYR A 506 -13.33 0.31 -1.39
C TYR A 506 -14.83 0.55 -1.55
N VAL A 507 -15.58 -0.53 -1.71
CA VAL A 507 -17.04 -0.49 -1.81
C VAL A 507 -17.63 -0.32 -0.42
N ALA A 508 -18.16 0.87 -0.12
CA ALA A 508 -18.76 1.19 1.17
C ALA A 508 -20.15 0.58 1.36
N ALA A 509 -20.92 0.51 0.27
CA ALA A 509 -22.28 -0.03 0.28
C ALA A 509 -22.64 -0.59 -1.10
N SER A 510 -23.54 -1.57 -1.11
CA SER A 510 -24.22 -2.07 -2.29
C SER A 510 -25.69 -2.25 -1.92
N PHE A 511 -26.59 -1.65 -2.68
CA PHE A 511 -28.02 -1.61 -2.36
C PHE A 511 -28.88 -1.53 -3.63
N ASP A 512 -30.10 -1.97 -3.52
CA ASP A 512 -31.13 -1.83 -4.56
C ASP A 512 -32.00 -0.58 -4.35
N GLN A 513 -32.90 -0.34 -5.28
CA GLN A 513 -33.84 0.79 -5.24
C GLN A 513 -34.79 0.78 -4.02
N TYR A 514 -34.95 -0.34 -3.32
CA TYR A 514 -35.87 -0.46 -2.18
C TYR A 514 -35.16 -0.23 -0.84
N ASN A 515 -33.84 -0.48 -0.78
CA ASN A 515 -33.05 -0.47 0.44
C ASN A 515 -32.17 0.77 0.60
N TYR A 516 -32.16 1.70 -0.36
CA TYR A 516 -31.24 2.84 -0.37
C TYR A 516 -31.34 3.73 0.87
N LYS A 517 -32.57 4.01 1.37
CA LYS A 517 -32.77 4.86 2.57
C LYS A 517 -32.11 4.27 3.80
N LYS A 518 -32.22 2.96 3.97
CA LYS A 518 -31.53 2.25 5.06
C LYS A 518 -30.02 2.30 4.91
N ALA A 519 -29.50 2.08 3.71
CA ALA A 519 -28.06 2.15 3.42
C ALA A 519 -27.49 3.54 3.71
N ILE A 520 -28.19 4.59 3.28
CA ILE A 520 -27.84 5.99 3.56
C ILE A 520 -27.82 6.27 5.06
N SER A 521 -28.87 5.88 5.80
CA SER A 521 -28.95 6.11 7.23
C SER A 521 -27.78 5.47 7.97
N ILE A 522 -27.48 4.20 7.68
CA ILE A 522 -26.35 3.48 8.30
C ILE A 522 -25.01 4.15 7.97
N PHE A 523 -24.81 4.58 6.73
CA PHE A 523 -23.55 5.23 6.34
C PHE A 523 -23.39 6.60 6.99
N ARG A 524 -24.46 7.36 7.13
CA ARG A 524 -24.46 8.65 7.86
C ARG A 524 -23.98 8.51 9.30
N ASP A 525 -24.29 7.41 9.97
CA ASP A 525 -23.85 7.17 11.35
C ASP A 525 -22.31 7.14 11.48
N PHE A 526 -21.58 6.85 10.38
CA PHE A 526 -20.13 6.94 10.36
C PHE A 526 -19.61 8.37 10.12
N LEU A 527 -20.47 9.26 9.60
CA LEU A 527 -20.10 10.64 9.29
C LEU A 527 -20.40 11.62 10.43
N VAL A 528 -21.19 11.22 11.41
CA VAL A 528 -21.59 12.06 12.56
C VAL A 528 -20.55 12.03 13.73
#